data_2333e24e6ef17136c8612a7fccbd8a38
#
_entry.id   2333e24e6ef17136c8612a7fccbd8a38
#
_cell.length_a   1.000
_cell.length_b   1.000
_cell.length_c   1.000
_cell.angle_alpha   90.00
_cell.angle_beta   90.00
_cell.angle_gamma   90.00
#
_symmetry.space_group_name_H-M   'P 1'
#
loop_
_entity.id
_entity.type
_entity.pdbx_description
1 polymer ?
#
loop_
_entity_poly.entity_id
_entity_poly.type
_entity_poly.pdbx_seq_one_letter_code
_entity_poly.pdbx_strand_id
1 'polypeptide(L)'
;MRKIMIDTGMTRRVNCRGVEPDTVELIGSALSRELDARGCETMTSCEVPDPDEGFGRPSRCADVARRWGADCLLRLYVRAAADPCAGSADAMVYRRKSRSGDLAQQILTSLSREAGMRDGGIRSATGVVLLRRTPCPCVILILRLPYRDKEFPTDASVRRYALALADGVLG
;
A
#
# COMPACT_ATOMS: atom_id res chain seq x y z
N MET A 1 -5.11 7.57 19.02
CA MET A 1 -4.99 7.93 17.60
C MET A 1 -4.24 6.78 16.93
N ARG A 2 -4.81 6.20 15.88
CA ARG A 2 -4.23 5.02 15.20
C ARG A 2 -3.08 5.45 14.30
N LYS A 3 -1.93 4.80 14.42
CA LYS A 3 -0.70 5.09 13.66
C LYS A 3 -0.55 4.11 12.50
N ILE A 4 -0.62 4.61 11.28
CA ILE A 4 -0.61 3.78 10.07
C ILE A 4 0.59 4.14 9.20
N MET A 5 1.48 3.17 8.99
CA MET A 5 2.62 3.33 8.11
C MET A 5 2.29 2.84 6.71
N ILE A 6 2.55 3.70 5.71
CA ILE A 6 2.34 3.41 4.30
C ILE A 6 3.70 3.38 3.60
N ASP A 7 4.08 2.23 3.10
CA ASP A 7 5.33 2.03 2.38
C ASP A 7 5.04 1.82 0.88
N THR A 8 5.43 2.80 0.08
CA THR A 8 5.25 2.76 -1.38
C THR A 8 6.46 2.17 -2.11
N GLY A 9 7.51 1.80 -1.35
CA GLY A 9 8.76 1.31 -1.91
C GLY A 9 9.39 2.36 -2.81
N MET A 10 10.47 3.01 -2.39
CA MET A 10 11.11 4.02 -3.24
C MET A 10 11.62 3.41 -4.54
N THR A 11 10.91 3.66 -5.63
CA THR A 11 11.43 3.60 -6.98
C THR A 11 11.23 4.97 -7.60
N ARG A 12 12.12 5.91 -7.30
CA ARG A 12 12.24 7.11 -8.14
C ARG A 12 12.73 6.64 -9.50
N ARG A 13 11.82 6.40 -10.41
CA ARG A 13 12.17 6.30 -11.82
C ARG A 13 12.46 7.72 -12.30
N VAL A 14 13.72 8.04 -12.43
CA VAL A 14 14.17 9.20 -13.19
C VAL A 14 13.92 8.88 -14.66
N ASN A 15 12.82 9.32 -15.20
CA ASN A 15 12.59 9.31 -16.64
C ASN A 15 13.29 10.50 -17.26
N CYS A 16 13.71 10.39 -18.53
CA CYS A 16 14.31 11.48 -19.31
C CYS A 16 13.39 12.72 -19.49
N ARG A 17 12.19 12.74 -18.92
CA ARG A 17 11.23 13.85 -18.91
C ARG A 17 11.08 14.54 -17.53
N GLY A 18 11.89 14.16 -16.52
CA GLY A 18 11.75 14.67 -15.18
C GLY A 18 11.24 13.61 -14.19
N VAL A 19 11.15 13.96 -12.93
CA VAL A 19 10.63 13.09 -11.86
C VAL A 19 9.11 13.18 -11.88
N GLU A 20 8.45 12.23 -12.54
CA GLU A 20 7.01 12.05 -12.39
C GLU A 20 6.75 11.15 -11.18
N PRO A 21 5.81 11.51 -10.30
CA PRO A 21 5.43 10.63 -9.20
C PRO A 21 4.91 9.30 -9.76
N ASP A 22 5.42 8.18 -9.25
CA ASP A 22 4.93 6.86 -9.62
C ASP A 22 3.48 6.71 -9.13
N THR A 23 2.65 5.97 -9.85
CA THR A 23 1.25 5.71 -9.50
C THR A 23 1.09 5.21 -8.07
N VAL A 24 2.03 4.42 -7.58
CA VAL A 24 2.03 3.95 -6.18
C VAL A 24 2.20 5.09 -5.19
N GLU A 25 3.02 6.09 -5.50
CA GLU A 25 3.22 7.28 -4.65
C GLU A 25 1.97 8.16 -4.65
N LEU A 26 1.30 8.32 -5.80
CA LEU A 26 0.03 9.06 -5.88
C LEU A 26 -1.05 8.41 -5.03
N ILE A 27 -1.20 7.09 -5.12
CA ILE A 27 -2.18 6.34 -4.30
C ILE A 27 -1.79 6.39 -2.83
N GLY A 28 -0.52 6.20 -2.48
CA GLY A 28 -0.03 6.25 -1.11
C GLY A 28 -0.25 7.61 -0.45
N SER A 29 0.05 8.69 -1.17
CA SER A 29 -0.16 10.07 -0.68
C SER A 29 -1.64 10.41 -0.54
N ALA A 30 -2.49 9.93 -1.46
CA ALA A 30 -3.94 10.11 -1.35
C ALA A 30 -4.52 9.32 -0.18
N LEU A 31 -4.04 8.08 0.04
CA LEU A 31 -4.42 7.26 1.19
C LEU A 31 -4.02 7.91 2.51
N SER A 32 -2.80 8.44 2.61
CA SER A 32 -2.33 9.16 3.80
C SER A 32 -3.26 10.32 4.14
N ARG A 33 -3.55 11.20 3.19
CA ARG A 33 -4.48 12.32 3.38
C ARG A 33 -5.88 11.88 3.81
N GLU A 34 -6.38 10.80 3.25
CA GLU A 34 -7.71 10.27 3.61
C GLU A 34 -7.73 9.72 5.04
N LEU A 35 -6.69 9.00 5.45
CA LEU A 35 -6.56 8.47 6.80
C LEU A 35 -6.36 9.59 7.84
N ASP A 36 -5.56 10.60 7.53
CA ASP A 36 -5.36 11.77 8.38
C ASP A 36 -6.68 12.54 8.58
N ALA A 37 -7.46 12.73 7.51
CA ALA A 37 -8.79 13.33 7.58
C ALA A 37 -9.77 12.55 8.47
N ARG A 38 -9.53 11.25 8.67
CA ARG A 38 -10.31 10.37 9.55
C ARG A 38 -9.72 10.23 10.96
N GLY A 39 -8.76 11.08 11.33
CA GLY A 39 -8.19 11.14 12.66
C GLY A 39 -7.10 10.09 12.95
N CYS A 40 -6.50 9.50 11.91
CA CYS A 40 -5.29 8.71 12.06
C CYS A 40 -4.05 9.60 12.06
N GLU A 41 -2.92 9.05 12.47
CA GLU A 41 -1.59 9.60 12.25
C GLU A 41 -0.91 8.72 11.21
N THR A 42 -0.49 9.29 10.08
CA THR A 42 0.15 8.53 9.02
C THR A 42 1.62 8.87 8.87
N MET A 43 2.40 7.89 8.41
CA MET A 43 3.78 8.07 7.99
C MET A 43 3.97 7.36 6.66
N THR A 44 4.45 8.10 5.67
CA THR A 44 4.80 7.51 4.36
C THR A 44 6.30 7.25 4.28
N SER A 45 6.73 6.26 3.49
CA SER A 45 8.15 5.97 3.30
C SER A 45 8.91 7.12 2.64
N CYS A 46 8.21 8.05 1.97
CA CYS A 46 8.81 9.25 1.37
C CYS A 46 9.20 10.32 2.39
N GLU A 47 8.62 10.30 3.60
CA GLU A 47 8.80 11.35 4.62
C GLU A 47 9.93 11.06 5.60
N VAL A 48 10.50 9.88 5.56
CA VAL A 48 11.58 9.51 6.47
C VAL A 48 12.92 9.89 5.86
N PRO A 49 13.63 10.89 6.42
CA PRO A 49 14.91 11.31 5.90
C PRO A 49 15.95 10.21 6.03
N ASP A 50 16.59 9.86 4.93
CA ASP A 50 17.82 9.08 4.96
C ASP A 50 18.86 9.71 4.06
N PRO A 51 19.92 10.29 4.63
CA PRO A 51 20.97 10.86 3.82
C PRO A 51 21.83 9.84 3.10
N ASP A 52 21.93 8.60 3.57
CA ASP A 52 22.99 7.68 3.11
C ASP A 52 22.52 6.40 2.44
N GLU A 53 21.26 5.99 2.57
CA GLU A 53 20.81 4.72 1.97
C GLU A 53 19.32 4.76 1.61
N GLY A 54 19.03 4.54 0.35
CA GLY A 54 17.65 4.43 -0.14
C GLY A 54 16.78 3.47 0.70
N PHE A 55 15.55 3.87 0.94
CA PHE A 55 14.50 3.13 1.68
C PHE A 55 14.21 1.72 1.16
N GLY A 56 14.92 1.25 0.17
CA GLY A 56 14.71 -0.03 -0.49
C GLY A 56 14.90 -1.27 0.38
N ARG A 57 15.34 -1.16 1.63
CA ARG A 57 15.57 -2.34 2.48
C ARG A 57 14.34 -2.64 3.35
N PRO A 58 13.66 -3.77 3.11
CA PRO A 58 12.48 -4.19 3.88
C PRO A 58 12.68 -4.26 5.40
N SER A 59 13.91 -4.56 5.84
CA SER A 59 14.26 -4.58 7.25
C SER A 59 14.17 -3.21 7.91
N ARG A 60 14.50 -2.15 7.17
CA ARG A 60 14.48 -0.78 7.67
C ARG A 60 13.07 -0.26 7.87
N CYS A 61 12.14 -0.53 6.95
CA CYS A 61 10.73 -0.19 7.14
C CYS A 61 10.17 -0.84 8.41
N ALA A 62 10.53 -2.10 8.70
CA ALA A 62 10.12 -2.77 9.93
C ALA A 62 10.70 -2.10 11.20
N ASP A 63 11.96 -1.63 11.13
CA ASP A 63 12.61 -0.95 12.26
C ASP A 63 12.03 0.46 12.49
N VAL A 64 11.70 1.17 11.42
CA VAL A 64 10.98 2.48 11.51
C VAL A 64 9.59 2.27 12.10
N ALA A 65 8.82 1.31 11.59
CA ALA A 65 7.49 1.00 12.12
C ALA A 65 7.53 0.69 13.63
N ARG A 66 8.56 -0.06 14.08
CA ARG A 66 8.76 -0.36 15.49
C ARG A 66 9.04 0.89 16.32
N ARG A 67 9.99 1.73 15.89
CA ARG A 67 10.39 2.94 16.63
C ARG A 67 9.28 3.97 16.69
N TRP A 68 8.52 4.11 15.62
CA TRP A 68 7.39 5.04 15.55
C TRP A 68 6.16 4.51 16.30
N GLY A 69 6.09 3.22 16.58
CA GLY A 69 4.95 2.58 17.25
C GLY A 69 3.75 2.44 16.31
N ALA A 70 3.98 2.02 15.08
CA ALA A 70 2.91 1.80 14.12
C ALA A 70 1.92 0.72 14.59
N ASP A 71 0.62 0.99 14.46
CA ASP A 71 -0.45 0.03 14.71
C ASP A 71 -0.64 -0.93 13.53
N CYS A 72 -0.31 -0.51 12.31
CA CYS A 72 -0.19 -1.37 11.14
C CYS A 72 0.75 -0.78 10.09
N LEU A 73 1.26 -1.65 9.20
CA LEU A 73 2.08 -1.31 8.06
C LEU A 73 1.47 -1.87 6.78
N LEU A 74 1.24 -0.98 5.81
CA LEU A 74 0.84 -1.34 4.46
C LEU A 74 1.98 -1.07 3.50
N ARG A 75 2.43 -2.09 2.78
CA ARG A 75 3.31 -1.91 1.63
C ARG A 75 2.51 -2.05 0.35
N LEU A 76 2.57 -1.02 -0.48
CA LEU A 76 1.83 -0.96 -1.73
C LEU A 76 2.73 -1.26 -2.92
N TYR A 77 2.26 -2.12 -3.82
CA TYR A 77 2.80 -2.30 -5.15
C TYR A 77 1.70 -2.04 -6.17
N VAL A 78 2.06 -1.35 -7.25
CA VAL A 78 1.17 -1.13 -8.40
C VAL A 78 1.78 -1.77 -9.62
N ARG A 79 0.97 -2.49 -10.37
CA ARG A 79 1.33 -3.15 -11.63
C ARG A 79 0.22 -2.98 -12.65
N ALA A 80 0.52 -3.11 -13.92
CA ALA A 80 -0.51 -3.23 -14.94
C ALA A 80 -1.30 -4.53 -14.77
N ALA A 81 -2.61 -4.46 -14.92
CA ALA A 81 -3.45 -5.65 -14.96
C ALA A 81 -3.20 -6.46 -16.24
N ALA A 82 -3.42 -7.77 -16.19
CA ALA A 82 -3.38 -8.60 -17.40
C ALA A 82 -4.54 -8.26 -18.34
N ASP A 83 -5.72 -7.95 -17.77
CA ASP A 83 -6.87 -7.44 -18.50
C ASP A 83 -6.84 -5.91 -18.46
N PRO A 84 -6.77 -5.21 -19.61
CA PRO A 84 -6.74 -3.76 -19.65
C PRO A 84 -8.03 -3.10 -19.14
N CYS A 85 -9.10 -3.86 -18.97
CA CYS A 85 -10.41 -3.38 -18.55
C CYS A 85 -10.74 -3.67 -17.08
N ALA A 86 -10.07 -4.65 -16.47
CA ALA A 86 -10.40 -5.14 -15.14
C ALA A 86 -9.19 -5.13 -14.21
N GLY A 87 -9.32 -4.41 -13.09
CA GLY A 87 -8.32 -4.41 -12.03
C GLY A 87 -8.49 -5.59 -11.07
N SER A 88 -7.40 -5.93 -10.37
CA SER A 88 -7.42 -6.90 -9.28
C SER A 88 -6.46 -6.50 -8.16
N ALA A 89 -6.72 -7.00 -6.97
CA ALA A 89 -5.83 -6.83 -5.83
C ALA A 89 -5.58 -8.18 -5.17
N ASP A 90 -4.34 -8.45 -4.79
CA ASP A 90 -3.97 -9.59 -3.95
C ASP A 90 -3.05 -9.13 -2.81
N ALA A 91 -3.06 -9.88 -1.73
CA ALA A 91 -2.30 -9.55 -0.54
C ALA A 91 -1.34 -10.66 -0.15
N MET A 92 -0.19 -10.26 0.43
CA MET A 92 0.72 -11.17 1.10
C MET A 92 0.82 -10.79 2.57
N VAL A 93 0.76 -11.79 3.44
CA VAL A 93 0.91 -11.67 4.88
C VAL A 93 1.85 -12.73 5.40
N TYR A 94 2.41 -12.56 6.60
CA TYR A 94 3.27 -13.60 7.19
C TYR A 94 2.51 -14.91 7.39
N ARG A 95 1.30 -14.82 8.00
CA ARG A 95 0.38 -15.96 8.20
C ARG A 95 -1.06 -15.51 7.95
N ARG A 96 -1.84 -16.31 7.23
CA ARG A 96 -3.25 -15.98 6.92
C ARG A 96 -4.13 -15.91 8.17
N LYS A 97 -3.99 -16.87 9.09
CA LYS A 97 -4.71 -16.87 10.37
C LYS A 97 -3.98 -15.97 11.37
N SER A 98 -4.14 -14.66 11.23
CA SER A 98 -3.51 -13.64 12.07
C SER A 98 -4.18 -12.29 11.87
N ARG A 99 -3.89 -11.33 12.73
CA ARG A 99 -4.37 -9.93 12.59
C ARG A 99 -3.98 -9.31 11.23
N SER A 100 -2.85 -9.71 10.65
CA SER A 100 -2.48 -9.29 9.30
C SER A 100 -3.39 -9.89 8.22
N GLY A 101 -3.80 -11.14 8.41
CA GLY A 101 -4.75 -11.81 7.51
C GLY A 101 -6.14 -11.17 7.58
N ASP A 102 -6.61 -10.84 8.77
CA ASP A 102 -7.90 -10.17 8.97
C ASP A 102 -7.88 -8.77 8.32
N LEU A 103 -6.80 -8.00 8.54
CA LEU A 103 -6.61 -6.70 7.90
C LEU A 103 -6.58 -6.82 6.36
N ALA A 104 -5.85 -7.81 5.83
CA ALA A 104 -5.79 -8.04 4.40
C ALA A 104 -7.17 -8.36 3.81
N GLN A 105 -7.97 -9.17 4.50
CA GLN A 105 -9.32 -9.52 4.07
C GLN A 105 -10.24 -8.29 4.04
N GLN A 106 -10.18 -7.45 5.06
CA GLN A 106 -10.95 -6.20 5.12
C GLN A 106 -10.60 -5.29 3.93
N ILE A 107 -9.30 -5.12 3.65
CA ILE A 107 -8.81 -4.29 2.54
C ILE A 107 -9.29 -4.86 1.19
N LEU A 108 -9.13 -6.16 0.94
CA LEU A 108 -9.53 -6.77 -0.33
C LEU A 108 -11.06 -6.69 -0.53
N THR A 109 -11.83 -6.89 0.54
CA THR A 109 -13.29 -6.75 0.51
C THR A 109 -13.70 -5.32 0.15
N SER A 110 -13.09 -4.32 0.76
CA SER A 110 -13.37 -2.91 0.48
C SER A 110 -12.98 -2.53 -0.95
N LEU A 111 -11.82 -2.94 -1.43
CA LEU A 111 -11.38 -2.71 -2.80
C LEU A 111 -12.32 -3.36 -3.83
N SER A 112 -12.83 -4.55 -3.52
CA SER A 112 -13.79 -5.22 -4.39
C SER A 112 -15.12 -4.48 -4.44
N ARG A 113 -15.64 -4.09 -3.28
CA ARG A 113 -16.94 -3.43 -3.15
C ARG A 113 -16.95 -2.01 -3.73
N GLU A 114 -15.93 -1.22 -3.45
CA GLU A 114 -15.92 0.23 -3.69
C GLU A 114 -15.13 0.63 -4.93
N ALA A 115 -14.08 -0.12 -5.24
CA ALA A 115 -13.24 0.14 -6.40
C ALA A 115 -13.45 -0.84 -7.57
N GLY A 116 -14.33 -1.84 -7.40
CA GLY A 116 -14.65 -2.83 -8.43
C GLY A 116 -13.46 -3.74 -8.78
N MET A 117 -12.50 -3.89 -7.88
CA MET A 117 -11.34 -4.74 -8.11
C MET A 117 -11.66 -6.20 -7.81
N ARG A 118 -11.20 -7.10 -8.67
CA ARG A 118 -11.31 -8.54 -8.41
C ARG A 118 -10.41 -8.92 -7.22
N ASP A 119 -10.97 -9.65 -6.25
CA ASP A 119 -10.20 -10.22 -5.15
C ASP A 119 -9.31 -11.36 -5.67
N GLY A 120 -8.00 -11.16 -5.60
CA GLY A 120 -6.97 -12.13 -5.98
C GLY A 120 -6.53 -13.04 -4.83
N GLY A 121 -7.09 -12.81 -3.63
CA GLY A 121 -6.85 -13.63 -2.45
C GLY A 121 -5.63 -13.21 -1.62
N ILE A 122 -5.45 -13.95 -0.53
CA ILE A 122 -4.39 -13.73 0.45
C ILE A 122 -3.42 -14.92 0.43
N ARG A 123 -2.12 -14.62 0.35
CA ARG A 123 -1.05 -15.62 0.38
C ARG A 123 -0.17 -15.46 1.62
N SER A 124 0.24 -16.57 2.22
CA SER A 124 1.28 -16.57 3.25
C SER A 124 2.66 -16.49 2.59
N ALA A 125 3.52 -15.62 3.12
CA ALA A 125 4.86 -15.37 2.60
C ALA A 125 5.88 -15.26 3.74
N THR A 126 6.17 -16.39 4.39
CA THR A 126 7.02 -16.47 5.59
C THR A 126 8.50 -16.14 5.32
N GLY A 127 8.95 -16.24 4.07
CA GLY A 127 10.30 -15.87 3.65
C GLY A 127 10.52 -14.36 3.46
N VAL A 128 9.46 -13.55 3.44
CA VAL A 128 9.58 -12.10 3.22
C VAL A 128 10.00 -11.40 4.51
N VAL A 129 11.18 -10.77 4.47
CA VAL A 129 11.81 -10.13 5.63
C VAL A 129 10.91 -9.06 6.27
N LEU A 130 10.26 -8.21 5.47
CA LEU A 130 9.35 -7.18 5.96
C LEU A 130 8.23 -7.80 6.81
N LEU A 131 7.53 -8.80 6.28
CA LEU A 131 6.41 -9.45 6.96
C LEU A 131 6.84 -10.17 8.24
N ARG A 132 8.06 -10.73 8.25
CA ARG A 132 8.59 -11.45 9.39
C ARG A 132 9.05 -10.53 10.53
N ARG A 133 9.63 -9.36 10.19
CA ARG A 133 10.27 -8.45 11.17
C ARG A 133 9.36 -7.34 11.68
N THR A 134 8.28 -7.05 10.98
CA THR A 134 7.34 -5.99 11.38
C THR A 134 6.59 -6.41 12.64
N PRO A 135 6.59 -5.58 13.71
CA PRO A 135 6.01 -5.95 15.01
C PRO A 135 4.49 -5.80 15.06
N CYS A 136 3.90 -5.09 14.12
CA CYS A 136 2.46 -4.85 14.01
C CYS A 136 1.86 -5.63 12.82
N PRO A 137 0.53 -5.67 12.67
CA PRO A 137 -0.11 -6.17 11.46
C PRO A 137 0.51 -5.56 10.22
N CYS A 138 1.01 -6.41 9.32
CA CYS A 138 1.70 -6.00 8.11
C CYS A 138 1.12 -6.71 6.89
N VAL A 139 0.75 -5.93 5.89
CA VAL A 139 0.18 -6.41 4.63
C VAL A 139 1.00 -5.85 3.47
N ILE A 140 1.43 -6.71 2.57
CA ILE A 140 1.93 -6.30 1.26
C ILE A 140 0.76 -6.46 0.29
N LEU A 141 0.33 -5.35 -0.29
CA LEU A 141 -0.79 -5.28 -1.21
C LEU A 141 -0.27 -5.05 -2.62
N ILE A 142 -0.73 -5.85 -3.57
CA ILE A 142 -0.40 -5.73 -4.98
C ILE A 142 -1.67 -5.32 -5.73
N LEU A 143 -1.70 -4.09 -6.18
CA LEU A 143 -2.78 -3.53 -7.00
C LEU A 143 -2.42 -3.72 -8.47
N ARG A 144 -3.23 -4.47 -9.21
CA ARG A 144 -3.12 -4.54 -10.67
C ARG A 144 -4.20 -3.66 -11.26
N LEU A 145 -3.77 -2.55 -11.85
CA LEU A 145 -4.67 -1.51 -12.32
C LEU A 145 -4.93 -1.65 -13.83
N PRO A 146 -6.17 -1.43 -14.27
CA PRO A 146 -6.46 -1.39 -15.70
C PRO A 146 -5.71 -0.22 -16.36
N TYR A 147 -5.28 -0.38 -17.60
CA TYR A 147 -4.49 0.63 -18.33
C TYR A 147 -5.12 1.01 -19.68
N ARG A 148 -6.44 0.88 -19.76
CA ARG A 148 -7.20 1.11 -21.00
C ARG A 148 -7.06 2.55 -21.53
N ASP A 149 -6.94 3.51 -20.62
CA ASP A 149 -6.84 4.92 -20.96
C ASP A 149 -5.39 5.40 -20.87
N LYS A 150 -4.92 6.09 -21.89
CA LYS A 150 -3.57 6.68 -21.93
C LYS A 150 -3.33 7.73 -20.82
N GLU A 151 -4.40 8.19 -20.18
CA GLU A 151 -4.40 9.18 -19.09
C GLU A 151 -4.41 8.53 -17.69
N PHE A 152 -4.25 7.22 -17.61
CA PHE A 152 -4.20 6.53 -16.30
C PHE A 152 -2.83 6.75 -15.62
N PRO A 153 -2.81 7.03 -14.28
CA PRO A 153 -3.97 7.19 -13.38
C PRO A 153 -4.61 8.58 -13.46
N THR A 154 -5.94 8.63 -13.44
CA THR A 154 -6.67 9.88 -13.26
C THR A 154 -6.81 10.20 -11.77
N ASP A 155 -6.97 11.49 -11.39
CA ASP A 155 -7.20 11.90 -10.01
C ASP A 155 -8.43 11.21 -9.41
N ALA A 156 -9.48 11.02 -10.20
CA ALA A 156 -10.68 10.31 -9.77
C ALA A 156 -10.41 8.83 -9.45
N SER A 157 -9.57 8.15 -10.25
CA SER A 157 -9.21 6.76 -10.00
C SER A 157 -8.31 6.62 -8.77
N VAL A 158 -7.31 7.50 -8.63
CA VAL A 158 -6.42 7.53 -7.45
C VAL A 158 -7.24 7.74 -6.17
N ARG A 159 -8.17 8.72 -6.19
CA ARG A 159 -9.05 8.98 -5.04
C ARG A 159 -9.93 7.78 -4.69
N ARG A 160 -10.52 7.12 -5.69
CA ARG A 160 -11.35 5.93 -5.47
C ARG A 160 -10.57 4.80 -4.81
N TYR A 161 -9.34 4.51 -5.25
CA TYR A 161 -8.50 3.50 -4.61
C TYR A 161 -8.10 3.90 -3.20
N ALA A 162 -7.76 5.17 -2.97
CA ALA A 162 -7.40 5.67 -1.65
C ALA A 162 -8.57 5.55 -0.65
N LEU A 163 -9.78 5.92 -1.05
CA LEU A 163 -10.99 5.76 -0.23
C LEU A 163 -11.23 4.30 0.13
N ALA A 164 -11.24 3.41 -0.86
CA ALA A 164 -11.45 1.98 -0.63
C ALA A 164 -10.38 1.37 0.28
N LEU A 165 -9.11 1.79 0.12
CA LEU A 165 -8.02 1.36 1.00
C LEU A 165 -8.22 1.87 2.43
N ALA A 166 -8.59 3.13 2.61
CA ALA A 166 -8.82 3.71 3.93
C ALA A 166 -9.97 3.01 4.67
N ASP A 167 -11.07 2.73 3.96
CA ASP A 167 -12.21 1.98 4.52
C ASP A 167 -11.79 0.57 4.94
N GLY A 168 -11.02 -0.11 4.11
CA GLY A 168 -10.52 -1.46 4.43
C GLY A 168 -9.50 -1.48 5.59
N VAL A 169 -8.73 -0.42 5.78
CA VAL A 169 -7.76 -0.30 6.90
C VAL A 169 -8.47 0.00 8.22
N LEU A 170 -9.53 0.76 8.18
CA LEU A 170 -10.25 1.19 9.40
C LEU A 170 -11.33 0.18 9.84
N GLY A 171 -11.84 -0.62 8.94
CA GLY A 171 -12.83 -1.69 9.19
C GLY A 171 -14.24 -1.19 9.02
#